data_688629903cf480caf2cb55b1895139d8
#
_entry.id   688629903cf480caf2cb55b1895139d8
#
_cell.length_a   1.000
_cell.length_b   1.000
_cell.length_c   1.000
_cell.angle_alpha   90.00
_cell.angle_beta   90.00
_cell.angle_gamma   90.00
#
_symmetry.space_group_name_H-M   'P 1'
#
loop_
_entity.id
_entity.type
_entity.pdbx_description
1 polymer ?
#
loop_
_entity_poly.entity_id
_entity_poly.type
_entity_poly.pdbx_seq_one_letter_code
_entity_poly.pdbx_strand_id
1 'polypeptide(L)'
;MKYYIIAGEASGDLHGSNLMKAILAKDPTAEIRFWGGDLMQNVGGTLVKHYRELAFMGFAEVIMNLRTILGNISVCKKDILSFQPDTIIYIDYPGFNMRIAKWAKKLGIQNQYY
;
A
#
# COMPACT_ATOMS: atom_id res chain seq x y z
N MET A 1 -7.46 6.84 -14.18
CA MET A 1 -6.68 5.63 -13.87
C MET A 1 -6.89 5.19 -12.43
N LYS A 2 -6.67 3.94 -12.18
CA LYS A 2 -6.76 3.34 -10.83
C LYS A 2 -5.38 3.05 -10.28
N TYR A 3 -5.08 3.57 -9.11
CA TYR A 3 -3.79 3.40 -8.43
C TYR A 3 -3.97 2.68 -7.11
N TYR A 4 -3.08 1.75 -6.82
CA TYR A 4 -3.02 1.10 -5.53
C TYR A 4 -1.66 1.40 -4.90
N ILE A 5 -1.65 2.06 -3.74
CA ILE A 5 -0.41 2.55 -3.11
C ILE A 5 -0.24 1.86 -1.76
N ILE A 6 0.96 1.34 -1.50
CA ILE A 6 1.24 0.64 -0.25
C ILE A 6 2.41 1.30 0.47
N ALA A 7 2.12 1.89 1.63
CA ALA A 7 3.09 2.44 2.57
C ALA A 7 2.83 1.81 3.94
N GLY A 8 3.87 1.38 4.62
CA GLY A 8 3.74 0.65 5.88
C GLY A 8 4.23 1.38 7.12
N GLU A 9 4.61 2.66 7.00
CA GLU A 9 5.14 3.43 8.13
C GLU A 9 4.94 4.93 7.92
N ALA A 10 5.23 5.71 8.97
CA ALA A 10 4.97 7.16 8.98
C ALA A 10 5.71 7.91 7.86
N SER A 11 6.97 7.56 7.58
CA SER A 11 7.73 8.18 6.50
C SER A 11 7.10 7.90 5.13
N GLY A 12 6.62 6.68 4.93
CA GLY A 12 5.91 6.29 3.71
C GLY A 12 4.58 7.02 3.56
N ASP A 13 3.88 7.26 4.66
CA ASP A 13 2.65 8.05 4.66
C ASP A 13 2.91 9.49 4.16
N LEU A 14 3.97 10.11 4.65
CA LEU A 14 4.36 11.45 4.20
C LEU A 14 4.66 11.46 2.69
N HIS A 15 5.53 10.56 2.24
CA HIS A 15 5.90 10.47 0.82
C HIS A 15 4.70 10.11 -0.04
N GLY A 16 3.87 9.19 0.43
CA GLY A 16 2.65 8.78 -0.25
C GLY A 16 1.65 9.90 -0.40
N SER A 17 1.49 10.74 0.63
CA SER A 17 0.59 11.89 0.59
C SER A 17 1.02 12.89 -0.50
N ASN A 18 2.32 13.15 -0.60
CA ASN A 18 2.85 14.05 -1.63
C ASN A 18 2.69 13.46 -3.04
N LEU A 19 2.91 12.16 -3.18
CA LEU A 19 2.69 11.47 -4.45
C LEU A 19 1.22 11.53 -4.87
N MET A 20 0.30 11.29 -3.94
CA MET A 20 -1.14 11.34 -4.22
C MET A 20 -1.59 12.74 -4.67
N LYS A 21 -1.04 13.78 -4.05
CA LYS A 21 -1.31 15.17 -4.48
C LYS A 21 -0.88 15.39 -5.92
N ALA A 22 0.30 14.90 -6.29
CA ALA A 22 0.82 15.04 -7.64
C ALA A 22 -0.02 14.25 -8.66
N ILE A 23 -0.43 13.03 -8.30
CA ILE A 23 -1.30 12.21 -9.16
C ILE A 23 -2.63 12.92 -9.41
N LEU A 24 -3.28 13.39 -8.35
CA LEU A 24 -4.59 14.04 -8.47
C LEU A 24 -4.52 15.38 -9.18
N ALA A 25 -3.37 16.08 -9.14
CA ALA A 25 -3.17 17.30 -9.91
C ALA A 25 -3.14 17.03 -11.41
N LYS A 26 -2.59 15.90 -11.84
CA LYS A 26 -2.50 15.53 -13.26
C LYS A 26 -3.69 14.69 -13.72
N ASP A 27 -4.30 13.95 -12.83
CA ASP A 27 -5.45 13.08 -13.14
C ASP A 27 -6.51 13.26 -12.05
N PRO A 28 -7.32 14.32 -12.14
CA PRO A 28 -8.33 14.64 -11.12
C PRO A 28 -9.38 13.55 -10.91
N THR A 29 -9.54 12.65 -11.86
CA THR A 29 -10.50 11.54 -11.78
C THR A 29 -9.85 10.24 -11.33
N ALA A 30 -8.59 10.27 -10.93
CA ALA A 30 -7.88 9.08 -10.46
C ALA A 30 -8.58 8.48 -9.24
N GLU A 31 -8.73 7.16 -9.26
CA GLU A 31 -9.21 6.39 -8.12
C GLU A 31 -8.00 5.79 -7.42
N ILE A 32 -7.86 6.06 -6.12
CA ILE A 32 -6.72 5.61 -5.31
C ILE A 32 -7.22 4.83 -4.11
N ARG A 33 -6.77 3.59 -3.98
CA ARG A 33 -6.88 2.81 -2.75
C ARG A 33 -5.48 2.64 -2.18
N PHE A 34 -5.34 2.72 -0.87
CA PHE A 34 -4.00 2.74 -0.30
C PHE A 34 -3.92 2.16 1.10
N TRP A 35 -2.73 1.72 1.43
CA TRP A 35 -2.26 1.42 2.77
C TRP A 35 -1.33 2.55 3.17
N GLY A 36 -1.58 3.19 4.27
CA GLY A 36 -0.80 4.34 4.71
C GLY A 36 -1.35 4.90 6.01
N GLY A 37 -1.44 6.20 6.11
CA GLY A 37 -1.88 6.84 7.34
C GLY A 37 -2.71 8.09 7.14
N ASP A 38 -2.70 8.94 8.15
CA ASP A 38 -3.56 10.11 8.21
C ASP A 38 -3.24 11.14 7.12
N LEU A 39 -1.96 11.29 6.77
CA LEU A 39 -1.56 12.27 5.74
C LEU A 39 -2.09 11.89 4.37
N MET A 40 -1.97 10.62 4.01
CA MET A 40 -2.53 10.12 2.75
C MET A 40 -4.06 10.21 2.77
N GLN A 41 -4.68 9.87 3.89
CA GLN A 41 -6.14 9.93 4.04
C GLN A 41 -6.66 11.36 3.86
N ASN A 42 -5.94 12.35 4.35
CA ASN A 42 -6.32 13.76 4.20
C ASN A 42 -6.26 14.24 2.76
N VAL A 43 -5.47 13.61 1.91
CA VAL A 43 -5.41 13.95 0.47
C VAL A 43 -6.65 13.46 -0.27
N GLY A 44 -7.14 12.28 0.07
CA GLY A 44 -8.30 11.67 -0.55
C GLY A 44 -8.12 10.17 -0.71
N GLY A 45 -8.83 9.57 -1.67
CA GLY A 45 -8.78 8.14 -1.91
C GLY A 45 -9.45 7.32 -0.81
N THR A 46 -9.19 6.03 -0.80
CA THR A 46 -9.76 5.09 0.17
C THR A 46 -8.65 4.40 0.95
N LEU A 47 -8.62 4.61 2.26
CA LEU A 47 -7.71 3.91 3.16
C LEU A 47 -8.19 2.49 3.38
N VAL A 48 -7.35 1.51 3.03
CA VAL A 48 -7.64 0.09 3.24
C VAL A 48 -7.15 -0.34 4.62
N LYS A 49 -5.92 0.03 4.98
CA LYS A 49 -5.29 -0.34 6.23
C LYS A 49 -4.39 0.79 6.70
N HIS A 50 -4.49 1.18 7.97
CA HIS A 50 -3.59 2.18 8.55
C HIS A 50 -2.29 1.51 8.97
N TYR A 51 -1.14 2.20 8.80
CA TYR A 51 0.17 1.63 9.14
C TYR A 51 0.29 1.27 10.62
N ARG A 52 -0.47 1.90 11.51
CA ARG A 52 -0.49 1.55 12.93
C ARG A 52 -0.95 0.12 13.18
N GLU A 53 -1.80 -0.40 12.30
CA GLU A 53 -2.25 -1.79 12.37
C GLU A 53 -1.17 -2.77 11.92
N LEU A 54 -0.12 -2.27 11.28
CA LEU A 54 1.00 -3.06 10.75
C LEU A 54 2.27 -2.91 11.60
N ALA A 55 2.26 -2.03 12.61
CA ALA A 55 3.43 -1.73 13.42
C ALA A 55 3.69 -2.84 14.43
N PHE A 56 4.94 -3.28 14.51
CA PHE A 56 5.41 -4.27 15.48
C PHE A 56 6.55 -3.68 16.28
N MET A 57 6.45 -3.76 17.61
CA MET A 57 7.31 -3.06 18.56
C MET A 57 8.58 -3.82 18.93
N GLY A 58 8.79 -5.02 18.45
CA GLY A 58 9.95 -5.79 18.81
C GLY A 58 10.09 -7.07 18.00
N PHE A 59 11.27 -7.65 18.04
CA PHE A 59 11.57 -8.85 17.27
C PHE A 59 10.66 -10.03 17.64
N ALA A 60 10.43 -10.23 18.95
CA ALA A 60 9.54 -11.29 19.42
C ALA A 60 8.10 -11.09 18.93
N GLU A 61 7.64 -9.84 18.90
CA GLU A 61 6.30 -9.52 18.40
C GLU A 61 6.17 -9.81 16.90
N VAL A 62 7.21 -9.54 16.12
CA VAL A 62 7.21 -9.86 14.69
C VAL A 62 7.03 -11.36 14.49
N ILE A 63 7.76 -12.19 15.25
CA ILE A 63 7.64 -13.65 15.17
C ILE A 63 6.26 -14.12 15.61
N MET A 64 5.75 -13.60 16.72
CA MET A 64 4.44 -13.97 17.26
C MET A 64 3.31 -13.52 16.36
N ASN A 65 3.53 -12.47 15.56
CA ASN A 65 2.51 -11.92 14.67
C ASN A 65 2.66 -12.35 13.21
N LEU A 66 3.43 -13.42 12.96
CA LEU A 66 3.63 -13.92 11.59
C LEU A 66 2.30 -14.23 10.89
N ARG A 67 1.35 -14.81 11.59
CA ARG A 67 0.01 -15.08 11.04
C ARG A 67 -0.69 -13.79 10.63
N THR A 68 -0.56 -12.74 11.43
CA THR A 68 -1.14 -11.43 11.12
C THR A 68 -0.50 -10.85 9.87
N ILE A 69 0.82 -10.97 9.73
CA ILE A 69 1.55 -10.51 8.54
C ILE A 69 1.04 -11.25 7.29
N LEU A 70 0.97 -12.57 7.36
CA LEU A 70 0.47 -13.38 6.24
C LEU A 70 -1.00 -13.09 5.94
N GLY A 71 -1.80 -12.84 6.97
CA GLY A 71 -3.19 -12.43 6.83
C GLY A 71 -3.32 -11.09 6.12
N ASN A 72 -2.48 -10.12 6.46
CA ASN A 72 -2.46 -8.81 5.80
C ASN A 72 -2.04 -8.93 4.34
N ILE A 73 -1.09 -9.81 4.02
CA ILE A 73 -0.72 -10.08 2.62
C ILE A 73 -1.92 -10.63 1.86
N SER A 74 -2.66 -11.57 2.45
CA SER A 74 -3.86 -12.12 1.84
C SER A 74 -4.94 -11.07 1.62
N VAL A 75 -5.19 -10.22 2.61
CA VAL A 75 -6.15 -9.11 2.50
C VAL A 75 -5.74 -8.17 1.37
N CYS A 76 -4.46 -7.81 1.30
CA CYS A 76 -3.93 -6.94 0.26
C CYS A 76 -4.14 -7.53 -1.14
N LYS A 77 -3.82 -8.80 -1.33
CA LYS A 77 -4.01 -9.48 -2.61
C LYS A 77 -5.47 -9.49 -3.04
N LYS A 78 -6.38 -9.83 -2.13
CA LYS A 78 -7.81 -9.85 -2.42
C LYS A 78 -8.33 -8.47 -2.77
N ASP A 79 -7.90 -7.45 -2.06
CA ASP A 79 -8.32 -6.08 -2.32
C ASP A 79 -7.82 -5.58 -3.68
N ILE A 80 -6.58 -5.90 -4.03
CA ILE A 80 -6.01 -5.58 -5.35
C ILE A 80 -6.80 -6.27 -6.47
N LEU A 81 -7.11 -7.55 -6.32
CA LEU A 81 -7.87 -8.28 -7.32
C LEU A 81 -9.27 -7.71 -7.50
N SER A 82 -9.91 -7.30 -6.42
CA SER A 82 -11.24 -6.69 -6.45
C SER A 82 -11.21 -5.30 -7.12
N PHE A 83 -10.21 -4.50 -6.79
CA PHE A 83 -10.08 -3.15 -7.30
C PHE A 83 -9.62 -3.09 -8.76
N GLN A 84 -8.80 -4.03 -9.18
CA GLN A 84 -8.21 -4.09 -10.52
C GLN A 84 -7.47 -2.79 -10.88
N PRO A 85 -6.41 -2.42 -10.14
CA PRO A 85 -5.68 -1.20 -10.41
C PRO A 85 -4.92 -1.27 -11.73
N ASP A 86 -4.69 -0.11 -12.34
CA ASP A 86 -3.82 0.01 -13.51
C ASP A 86 -2.36 -0.13 -13.12
N THR A 87 -2.00 0.34 -11.93
CA THR A 87 -0.64 0.20 -11.40
C THR A 87 -0.65 0.13 -9.88
N ILE A 88 0.34 -0.55 -9.32
CA ILE A 88 0.60 -0.61 -7.88
C ILE A 88 1.89 0.15 -7.61
N ILE A 89 1.86 1.07 -6.64
CA ILE A 89 3.02 1.88 -6.25
C ILE A 89 3.44 1.48 -4.84
N TYR A 90 4.70 1.10 -4.70
CA TYR A 90 5.27 0.65 -3.43
C TYR A 90 6.15 1.74 -2.84
N ILE A 91 5.93 2.07 -1.57
CA ILE A 91 6.72 3.06 -0.84
C ILE A 91 7.39 2.37 0.33
N ASP A 92 8.71 2.17 0.24
CA ASP A 92 9.49 1.46 1.26
C ASP A 92 8.82 0.13 1.68
N TYR A 93 8.91 -0.25 2.94
CA TYR A 93 8.27 -1.45 3.50
C TYR A 93 8.64 -2.73 2.73
N PRO A 94 9.96 -3.01 2.56
CA PRO A 94 10.42 -3.99 1.56
C PRO A 94 9.94 -5.42 1.80
N GLY A 95 9.91 -5.88 3.04
CA GLY A 95 9.49 -7.23 3.34
C GLY A 95 8.09 -7.57 2.86
N PHE A 96 7.16 -6.66 3.09
CA PHE A 96 5.77 -6.81 2.66
C PHE A 96 5.63 -6.51 1.17
N ASN A 97 6.14 -5.36 0.74
CA ASN A 97 5.95 -4.88 -0.63
C ASN A 97 6.61 -5.77 -1.67
N MET A 98 7.77 -6.35 -1.38
CA MET A 98 8.43 -7.28 -2.30
C MET A 98 7.58 -8.53 -2.57
N ARG A 99 6.89 -9.03 -1.56
CA ARG A 99 6.01 -10.20 -1.72
C ARG A 99 4.81 -9.87 -2.60
N ILE A 100 4.21 -8.71 -2.39
CA ILE A 100 3.09 -8.25 -3.22
C ILE A 100 3.55 -7.99 -4.65
N ALA A 101 4.69 -7.31 -4.83
CA ALA A 101 5.22 -6.99 -6.15
C ALA A 101 5.52 -8.24 -6.97
N LYS A 102 6.12 -9.24 -6.35
CA LYS A 102 6.43 -10.50 -7.01
C LYS A 102 5.16 -11.22 -7.49
N TRP A 103 4.14 -11.26 -6.65
CA TRP A 103 2.86 -11.84 -6.98
C TRP A 103 2.16 -11.05 -8.10
N ALA A 104 2.12 -9.73 -8.00
CA ALA A 104 1.48 -8.87 -8.99
C ALA A 104 2.13 -8.97 -10.36
N LYS A 105 3.46 -9.08 -10.40
CA LYS A 105 4.21 -9.25 -11.64
C LYS A 105 3.77 -10.51 -12.39
N LYS A 106 3.53 -11.60 -11.67
CA LYS A 106 3.05 -12.85 -12.27
C LYS A 106 1.67 -12.71 -12.91
N LEU A 107 0.86 -11.77 -12.41
CA LEU A 107 -0.48 -11.49 -12.94
C LEU A 107 -0.48 -10.43 -14.04
N GLY A 108 0.69 -9.89 -14.40
CA GLY A 108 0.79 -8.84 -15.40
C GLY A 108 0.38 -7.45 -14.92
N ILE A 109 0.28 -7.24 -13.61
CA ILE A 109 -0.04 -5.93 -13.05
C ILE A 109 1.24 -5.08 -13.01
N GLN A 110 1.15 -3.83 -13.46
CA GLN A 110 2.28 -2.92 -13.46
C GLN A 110 2.69 -2.53 -12.04
N ASN A 111 3.99 -2.64 -11.75
CA ASN A 111 4.58 -2.27 -10.47
C ASN A 111 5.46 -1.04 -10.62
N GLN A 112 5.35 -0.10 -9.68
CA GLN A 112 6.19 1.09 -9.57
C GLN A 112 6.76 1.17 -8.16
N TYR A 113 8.04 1.52 -8.06
CA TYR A 113 8.70 1.74 -6.76
C TYR A 113 8.99 3.22 -6.61
N TYR A 114 8.58 3.76 -5.48
CA TYR A 114 8.74 5.19 -5.20
C TYR A 114 9.79 5.43 -4.12
#